data_070c2b72736148ee4e2bbd7387a7f2db
#
_entry.id   070c2b72736148ee4e2bbd7387a7f2db
#
_cell.length_a   1.000
_cell.length_b   1.000
_cell.length_c   1.000
_cell.angle_alpha   90.00
_cell.angle_beta   90.00
_cell.angle_gamma   90.00
#
_symmetry.space_group_name_H-M   'P 1'
#
loop_
_entity.id
_entity.type
_entity.pdbx_description
1 polymer ?
#
loop_
_entity_poly.entity_id
_entity_poly.type
_entity_poly.pdbx_seq_one_letter_code
_entity_poly.pdbx_strand_id
1 'polypeptide(L)'
;MQLRWTSRALADLARLYDFLAAVNPSAAAKVVRSLISAPAKLLEHPRLGGKLSEFDHREVRRFLVDHYEMRYEIKEDTIYLLRIWHTREHR
;
A
#
# COMPACT_ATOMS: atom_id res chain seq x y z
N MET A 1 -0.19 7.74 -16.53
CA MET A 1 -0.90 7.03 -15.46
C MET A 1 -0.79 7.82 -14.18
N GLN A 2 -1.86 7.86 -13.39
CA GLN A 2 -1.90 8.57 -12.12
C GLN A 2 -1.89 7.59 -10.96
N LEU A 3 -1.41 8.07 -9.81
CA LEU A 3 -1.43 7.32 -8.56
C LEU A 3 -2.31 8.07 -7.57
N ARG A 4 -3.28 7.37 -6.98
CA ARG A 4 -4.19 7.97 -5.99
C ARG A 4 -4.24 7.13 -4.72
N TRP A 5 -4.17 7.79 -3.60
CA TRP A 5 -4.35 7.18 -2.29
C TRP A 5 -5.82 7.27 -1.91
N THR A 6 -6.44 6.12 -1.67
CA THR A 6 -7.82 6.12 -1.15
C THR A 6 -7.80 6.57 0.31
N SER A 7 -8.97 7.00 0.81
CA SER A 7 -9.09 7.39 2.22
C SER A 7 -8.77 6.22 3.16
N ARG A 8 -9.10 4.98 2.76
CA ARG A 8 -8.78 3.80 3.58
C ARG A 8 -7.29 3.54 3.62
N ALA A 9 -6.58 3.71 2.53
CA ALA A 9 -5.12 3.56 2.51
C ALA A 9 -4.46 4.62 3.38
N LEU A 10 -4.94 5.86 3.33
CA LEU A 10 -4.44 6.92 4.20
C LEU A 10 -4.71 6.64 5.67
N ALA A 11 -5.88 6.09 5.98
CA ALA A 11 -6.21 5.71 7.35
C ALA A 11 -5.31 4.56 7.84
N ASP A 12 -5.02 3.58 6.96
CA ASP A 12 -4.09 2.51 7.29
C ASP A 12 -2.69 3.07 7.59
N LEU A 13 -2.24 4.03 6.78
CA LEU A 13 -0.93 4.65 6.97
C LEU A 13 -0.85 5.34 8.35
N ALA A 14 -1.90 6.09 8.71
CA ALA A 14 -1.97 6.77 10.00
C ALA A 14 -1.99 5.76 11.16
N ARG A 15 -2.76 4.70 11.03
CA ARG A 15 -2.84 3.63 12.03
C ARG A 15 -1.48 2.97 12.26
N LEU A 16 -0.78 2.66 11.17
CA LEU A 16 0.54 2.04 11.25
C LEU A 16 1.55 2.98 11.89
N TYR A 17 1.50 4.25 11.56
CA TYR A 17 2.37 5.24 12.18
C TYR A 17 2.13 5.32 13.68
N ASP A 18 0.88 5.45 14.10
CA ASP A 18 0.53 5.58 15.53
C ASP A 18 0.97 4.36 16.32
N PHE A 19 0.76 3.17 15.77
CA PHE A 19 1.16 1.93 16.41
C PHE A 19 2.69 1.87 16.61
N LEU A 20 3.44 2.20 15.56
CA LEU A 20 4.90 2.15 15.61
C LEU A 20 5.49 3.27 16.44
N ALA A 21 4.90 4.47 16.39
CA ALA A 21 5.40 5.64 17.10
C ALA A 21 5.27 5.50 18.62
N ALA A 22 4.30 4.69 19.08
CA ALA A 22 4.13 4.41 20.50
C ALA A 22 5.37 3.71 21.08
N VAL A 23 6.10 2.99 20.24
CA VAL A 23 7.31 2.25 20.66
C VAL A 23 8.57 3.00 20.24
N ASN A 24 8.62 3.48 19.00
CA ASN A 24 9.82 4.10 18.44
C ASN A 24 9.42 5.11 17.35
N PRO A 25 9.31 6.41 17.70
CA PRO A 25 8.91 7.43 16.71
C PRO A 25 9.83 7.55 15.52
N SER A 26 11.12 7.36 15.72
CA SER A 26 12.10 7.44 14.63
C SER A 26 11.90 6.31 13.62
N ALA A 27 11.68 5.09 14.11
CA ALA A 27 11.39 3.95 13.24
C ALA A 27 10.06 4.12 12.52
N ALA A 28 9.04 4.67 13.21
CA ALA A 28 7.74 4.95 12.61
C ALA A 28 7.88 5.91 11.43
N ALA A 29 8.66 6.97 11.59
CA ALA A 29 8.87 7.94 10.53
C ALA A 29 9.55 7.31 9.30
N LYS A 30 10.53 6.43 9.53
CA LYS A 30 11.21 5.72 8.44
C LYS A 30 10.25 4.82 7.67
N VAL A 31 9.43 4.05 8.38
CA VAL A 31 8.46 3.15 7.76
C VAL A 31 7.47 3.94 6.92
N VAL A 32 6.92 5.02 7.46
CA VAL A 32 5.95 5.84 6.74
C VAL A 32 6.56 6.45 5.48
N ARG A 33 7.78 6.96 5.55
CA ARG A 33 8.46 7.49 4.37
C ARG A 33 8.65 6.41 3.30
N SER A 34 9.01 5.21 3.70
CA SER A 34 9.16 4.08 2.79
C SER A 34 7.84 3.72 2.12
N LEU A 35 6.75 3.68 2.91
CA LEU A 35 5.43 3.35 2.39
C LEU A 35 4.88 4.43 1.45
N ILE A 36 5.21 5.69 1.70
CA ILE A 36 4.78 6.78 0.83
C ILE A 36 5.54 6.78 -0.50
N SER A 37 6.83 6.47 -0.46
CA SER A 37 7.67 6.52 -1.67
C SER A 37 7.58 5.27 -2.53
N ALA A 38 7.33 4.10 -1.95
CA ALA A 38 7.36 2.83 -2.67
C ALA A 38 6.41 2.76 -3.86
N PRO A 39 5.18 3.29 -3.79
CA PRO A 39 4.23 3.17 -4.91
C PRO A 39 4.66 3.86 -6.20
N ALA A 40 5.66 4.73 -6.16
CA ALA A 40 6.18 5.37 -7.37
C ALA A 40 6.67 4.33 -8.40
N LYS A 41 7.15 3.18 -7.93
CA LYS A 41 7.57 2.09 -8.81
C LYS A 41 6.42 1.55 -9.65
N LEU A 42 5.20 1.64 -9.13
CA LEU A 42 4.02 1.15 -9.85
C LEU A 42 3.67 2.02 -11.04
N LEU A 43 4.08 3.28 -11.05
CA LEU A 43 3.89 4.16 -12.22
C LEU A 43 4.76 3.70 -13.38
N GLU A 44 5.93 3.14 -13.11
CA GLU A 44 6.82 2.60 -14.13
C GLU A 44 6.44 1.16 -14.50
N HIS A 45 6.00 0.39 -13.52
CA HIS A 45 5.66 -1.03 -13.66
C HIS A 45 4.33 -1.32 -12.98
N PRO A 46 3.19 -0.93 -13.60
CA PRO A 46 1.88 -1.07 -12.94
C PRO A 46 1.53 -2.50 -12.53
N ARG A 47 2.03 -3.49 -13.26
CA ARG A 47 1.74 -4.89 -13.00
C ARG A 47 2.85 -5.62 -12.26
N LEU A 48 3.66 -4.86 -11.51
CA LEU A 48 4.71 -5.40 -10.67
C LEU A 48 4.17 -6.32 -9.58
N GLY A 49 3.06 -5.94 -8.96
CA GLY A 49 2.42 -6.75 -7.92
C GLY A 49 1.64 -7.92 -8.50
N GLY A 50 1.52 -9.01 -7.73
CA GLY A 50 0.77 -10.18 -8.13
C GLY A 50 -0.73 -9.94 -8.13
N LYS A 51 -1.41 -10.42 -9.16
CA LYS A 51 -2.87 -10.28 -9.28
C LYS A 51 -3.58 -11.17 -8.27
N LEU A 52 -4.60 -10.62 -7.63
CA LEU A 52 -5.45 -11.34 -6.69
C LEU A 52 -6.70 -11.82 -7.42
N SER A 53 -6.81 -13.14 -7.56
CA SER A 53 -7.88 -13.76 -8.35
C SER A 53 -9.27 -13.63 -7.74
N GLU A 54 -9.36 -13.38 -6.44
CA GLU A 54 -10.65 -13.20 -5.76
C GLU A 54 -11.37 -11.91 -6.18
N PHE A 55 -10.70 -11.01 -6.90
CA PHE A 55 -11.30 -9.77 -7.42
C PHE A 55 -11.50 -9.89 -8.94
N ASP A 56 -12.27 -10.85 -9.35
CA ASP A 56 -12.46 -11.34 -10.70
C ASP A 56 -12.68 -10.26 -11.77
N HIS A 57 -13.56 -9.29 -11.50
CA HIS A 57 -13.90 -8.23 -12.46
C HIS A 57 -13.05 -6.97 -12.29
N ARG A 58 -12.07 -7.01 -11.37
CA ARG A 58 -11.22 -5.87 -11.06
C ARG A 58 -9.77 -6.31 -11.13
N GLU A 59 -8.91 -5.40 -11.56
CA GLU A 59 -7.47 -5.70 -11.54
C GLU A 59 -6.91 -5.22 -10.21
N VAL A 60 -7.03 -6.06 -9.18
CA VAL A 60 -6.49 -5.81 -7.85
C VAL A 60 -5.22 -6.63 -7.70
N ARG A 61 -4.16 -5.98 -7.24
CA ARG A 61 -2.84 -6.60 -7.07
C ARG A 61 -2.30 -6.32 -5.68
N ARG A 62 -1.41 -7.19 -5.24
CA ARG A 62 -0.67 -6.99 -3.99
C ARG A 62 0.80 -6.78 -4.29
N PHE A 63 1.41 -5.94 -3.47
CA PHE A 63 2.79 -5.53 -3.64
C PHE A 63 3.42 -5.43 -2.25
N LEU A 64 4.57 -6.07 -2.08
CA LEU A 64 5.22 -6.11 -0.77
C LEU A 64 6.29 -5.04 -0.68
N VAL A 65 6.27 -4.30 0.44
CA VAL A 65 7.27 -3.30 0.79
C VAL A 65 7.80 -3.68 2.17
N ASP A 66 8.95 -4.33 2.23
CA ASP A 66 9.50 -4.89 3.45
C ASP A 66 8.50 -5.85 4.10
N HIS A 67 8.05 -5.55 5.32
CA HIS A 67 7.08 -6.37 6.04
C HIS A 67 5.64 -5.89 5.87
N TYR A 68 5.38 -5.07 4.86
CA TYR A 68 4.06 -4.49 4.62
C TYR A 68 3.52 -4.93 3.28
N GLU A 69 2.21 -5.12 3.23
CA GLU A 69 1.51 -5.43 1.99
C GLU A 69 0.66 -4.23 1.60
N MET A 70 0.84 -3.77 0.37
CA MET A 70 -0.03 -2.78 -0.24
C MET A 70 -0.93 -3.47 -1.23
N ARG A 71 -2.23 -3.20 -1.17
CA ARG A 71 -3.15 -3.59 -2.23
C ARG A 71 -3.47 -2.38 -3.08
N TYR A 72 -3.48 -2.60 -4.37
CA TYR A 72 -3.81 -1.54 -5.31
C TYR A 72 -4.65 -2.09 -6.45
N GLU A 73 -5.37 -1.18 -7.09
CA GLU A 73 -6.21 -1.51 -8.23
C GLU A 73 -5.80 -0.66 -9.42
N ILE A 74 -5.68 -1.30 -10.59
CA ILE A 74 -5.50 -0.57 -11.84
C ILE A 74 -6.86 -0.46 -12.49
N LYS A 75 -7.32 0.77 -12.71
CA LYS A 75 -8.59 1.03 -13.35
C LYS A 75 -8.42 2.20 -14.29
N GLU A 76 -8.65 1.95 -15.58
CA GLU A 76 -8.41 2.93 -16.62
C GLU A 76 -6.94 3.39 -16.57
N ASP A 77 -6.66 4.65 -16.45
CA ASP A 77 -5.29 5.16 -16.44
C ASP A 77 -4.85 5.58 -15.03
N THR A 78 -5.36 4.89 -14.01
CA THR A 78 -5.12 5.24 -12.62
C THR A 78 -4.81 4.00 -11.78
N ILE A 79 -3.85 4.16 -10.87
CA ILE A 79 -3.57 3.18 -9.83
C ILE A 79 -4.15 3.73 -8.53
N TYR A 80 -5.03 2.96 -7.90
CA TYR A 80 -5.62 3.31 -6.61
C TYR A 80 -5.01 2.46 -5.52
N LEU A 81 -4.37 3.09 -4.53
CA LEU A 81 -3.91 2.37 -3.35
C LEU A 81 -5.11 2.13 -2.45
N LEU A 82 -5.44 0.87 -2.23
CA LEU A 82 -6.67 0.48 -1.54
C LEU A 82 -6.47 0.28 -0.05
N ARG A 83 -5.44 -0.46 0.32
CA ARG A 83 -5.17 -0.84 1.71
C ARG A 83 -3.68 -1.04 1.93
N ILE A 84 -3.25 -0.90 3.18
CA ILE A 84 -1.90 -1.22 3.63
C ILE A 84 -1.98 -1.97 4.95
N TRP A 85 -1.27 -3.10 5.05
CA TRP A 85 -1.18 -3.88 6.29
C TRP A 85 0.25 -4.29 6.57
N HIS A 86 0.55 -4.53 7.83
CA HIS A 86 1.70 -5.34 8.18
C HIS A 86 1.36 -6.80 7.85
N THR A 87 2.32 -7.57 7.34
CA THR A 87 2.05 -8.94 6.89
C THR A 87 1.54 -9.87 7.99
N ARG A 88 1.76 -9.51 9.25
CA ARG A 88 1.31 -10.29 10.41
C ARG A 88 -0.04 -9.86 10.97
N GLU A 89 -0.63 -8.80 10.43
CA GLU A 89 -1.96 -8.36 10.90
C GLU A 89 -3.06 -9.31 10.41
N HIS A 90 -4.10 -9.45 11.22
CA HIS A 90 -5.34 -10.08 10.78
C HIS A 90 -6.11 -9.13 9.88
N ARG A 91 -6.63 -9.65 8.79
CA ARG A 91 -7.33 -8.87 7.77
C ARG A 91 -8.75 -9.34 7.56
#